data_56d31fbf73725aa7a493e815918b4422
#
_entry.id   56d31fbf73725aa7a493e815918b4422
#
_cell.length_a   1.000
_cell.length_b   1.000
_cell.length_c   1.000
_cell.angle_alpha   90.00
_cell.angle_beta   90.00
_cell.angle_gamma   90.00
#
_symmetry.space_group_name_H-M   'P 1'
#
loop_
_entity.id
_entity.type
_entity.pdbx_description
1 polymer ?
#
loop_
_entity_poly.entity_id
_entity_poly.type
_entity_poly.pdbx_seq_one_letter_code
_entity_poly.pdbx_strand_id
1 'polypeptide(L)'
;MIRADGLAAFDGWPTSPRIESLRAAWLDAGDLDEQQRICTELQMQLWQDVPYIPMGEYWQSTAYRKDLVDVLPGCFAVFYGVRRA
;
A
#
# COMPACT_ATOMS: atom_id res chain seq x y z
N MET A 1 2.13 -3.38 0.92
CA MET A 1 3.60 -3.14 0.92
C MET A 1 4.18 -3.65 -0.39
N ILE A 2 5.11 -2.90 -1.00
CA ILE A 2 5.73 -3.25 -2.28
C ILE A 2 6.66 -4.44 -2.08
N ARG A 3 6.58 -5.41 -2.98
CA ARG A 3 7.46 -6.59 -3.02
C ARG A 3 8.22 -6.60 -4.34
N ALA A 4 9.45 -7.06 -4.28
CA ALA A 4 10.34 -7.17 -5.45
C ALA A 4 11.14 -8.48 -5.41
N ASP A 5 10.45 -9.58 -5.11
CA ASP A 5 10.99 -10.94 -4.96
C ASP A 5 10.61 -11.87 -6.12
N GLY A 6 10.50 -11.32 -7.32
CA GLY A 6 10.24 -12.07 -8.54
C GLY A 6 8.85 -12.70 -8.56
N LEU A 7 8.75 -14.00 -8.72
CA LEU A 7 7.46 -14.73 -8.86
C LEU A 7 6.52 -14.59 -7.65
N ALA A 8 7.02 -14.20 -6.49
CA ALA A 8 6.19 -13.92 -5.31
C ALA A 8 5.77 -12.44 -5.19
N ALA A 9 6.25 -11.59 -6.10
CA ALA A 9 5.83 -10.20 -6.22
C ALA A 9 4.49 -10.06 -6.98
N PHE A 10 4.07 -8.82 -7.21
CA PHE A 10 2.90 -8.52 -8.03
C PHE A 10 3.20 -8.63 -9.54
N ASP A 11 2.18 -8.43 -10.37
CA ASP A 11 2.27 -8.53 -11.82
C ASP A 11 3.43 -7.70 -12.39
N GLY A 12 4.16 -8.29 -13.35
CA GLY A 12 5.42 -7.74 -13.86
C GLY A 12 6.66 -8.36 -13.21
N TRP A 13 6.47 -9.10 -12.12
CA TRP A 13 7.51 -9.88 -11.40
C TRP A 13 8.81 -9.12 -11.14
N PRO A 14 8.76 -7.91 -10.56
CA PRO A 14 9.96 -7.13 -10.30
C PRO A 14 10.89 -7.89 -9.35
N THR A 15 12.19 -7.76 -9.58
CA THR A 15 13.22 -8.37 -8.74
C THR A 15 14.24 -7.31 -8.35
N SER A 16 14.33 -7.01 -7.06
CA SER A 16 15.32 -6.09 -6.50
C SER A 16 15.72 -6.55 -5.09
N PRO A 17 16.89 -7.18 -4.96
CA PRO A 17 17.40 -7.59 -3.64
C PRO A 17 17.54 -6.42 -2.66
N ARG A 18 17.82 -5.22 -3.17
CA ARG A 18 17.93 -4.02 -2.34
C ARG A 18 16.57 -3.60 -1.75
N ILE A 19 15.51 -3.59 -2.54
CA ILE A 19 14.16 -3.31 -2.06
C ILE A 19 13.75 -4.33 -1.00
N GLU A 20 13.99 -5.61 -1.22
CA GLU A 20 13.65 -6.66 -0.26
C GLU A 20 14.45 -6.54 1.05
N SER A 21 15.75 -6.20 0.98
CA SER A 21 16.54 -5.99 2.19
C SER A 21 16.09 -4.77 3.00
N LEU A 22 15.72 -3.67 2.32
CA LEU A 22 15.18 -2.48 2.98
C LEU A 22 13.80 -2.74 3.58
N ARG A 23 12.96 -3.52 2.90
CA ARG A 23 11.65 -3.93 3.42
C ARG A 23 11.79 -4.77 4.70
N ALA A 24 12.71 -5.72 4.71
CA ALA A 24 12.98 -6.52 5.90
C ALA A 24 13.49 -5.65 7.05
N ALA A 25 14.45 -4.77 6.79
CA ALA A 25 14.98 -3.83 7.76
C ALA A 25 13.90 -2.92 8.36
N TRP A 26 12.94 -2.46 7.54
CA TRP A 26 11.83 -1.64 8.01
C TRP A 26 10.91 -2.41 8.97
N LEU A 27 10.66 -3.69 8.71
CA LEU A 27 9.85 -4.55 9.59
C LEU A 27 10.54 -4.82 10.94
N ASP A 28 11.88 -4.87 10.93
CA ASP A 28 12.69 -5.12 12.14
C ASP A 28 13.02 -3.83 12.90
N ALA A 29 12.78 -2.65 12.31
CA ALA A 29 13.11 -1.36 12.91
C ALA A 29 12.36 -1.14 14.24
N GLY A 30 13.11 -0.74 15.27
CA GLY A 30 12.60 -0.61 16.63
C GLY A 30 11.92 0.72 16.94
N ASP A 31 12.15 1.76 16.14
CA ASP A 31 11.59 3.08 16.37
C ASP A 31 11.16 3.78 15.07
N LEU A 32 10.42 4.88 15.23
CA LEU A 32 9.84 5.63 14.12
C LEU A 32 10.91 6.34 13.27
N ASP A 33 11.96 6.87 13.90
CA ASP A 33 13.00 7.62 13.21
C ASP A 33 13.79 6.69 12.27
N GLU A 34 14.10 5.49 12.73
CA GLU A 34 14.72 4.47 11.91
C GLU A 34 13.81 4.03 10.76
N GLN A 35 12.54 3.81 11.03
CA GLN A 35 11.55 3.48 9.99
C GLN A 35 11.47 4.57 8.91
N GLN A 36 11.46 5.84 9.30
CA GLN A 36 11.43 6.96 8.36
C GLN A 36 12.70 7.03 7.50
N ARG A 37 13.86 6.81 8.11
CA ARG A 37 15.13 6.76 7.38
C ARG A 37 15.13 5.65 6.33
N ILE A 38 14.71 4.45 6.73
CA ILE A 38 14.63 3.30 5.81
C ILE A 38 13.60 3.57 4.71
N CYS A 39 12.45 4.18 5.01
CA CYS A 39 11.47 4.58 4.00
C CYS A 39 12.06 5.54 2.96
N THR A 40 12.88 6.49 3.39
CA THR A 40 13.55 7.42 2.47
C THR A 40 14.49 6.66 1.52
N GLU A 41 15.31 5.76 2.04
CA GLU A 41 16.18 4.92 1.22
C GLU A 41 15.39 4.03 0.26
N LEU A 42 14.28 3.45 0.75
CA LEU A 42 13.40 2.61 -0.05
C LEU A 42 12.77 3.40 -1.22
N GLN A 43 12.31 4.63 -0.97
CA GLN A 43 11.77 5.50 -2.01
C GLN A 43 12.83 5.84 -3.08
N MET A 44 14.05 6.14 -2.66
CA MET A 44 15.14 6.39 -3.62
C MET A 44 15.43 5.17 -4.48
N GLN A 45 15.43 3.97 -3.88
CA GLN A 45 15.63 2.73 -4.62
C GLN A 45 14.46 2.43 -5.58
N LEU A 46 13.22 2.72 -5.18
CA LEU A 46 12.05 2.59 -6.05
C LEU A 46 12.13 3.47 -7.30
N TRP A 47 12.71 4.66 -7.18
CA TRP A 47 12.94 5.53 -8.34
C TRP A 47 14.04 5.02 -9.28
N GLN A 48 14.99 4.26 -8.77
CA GLN A 48 16.05 3.64 -9.59
C GLN A 48 15.56 2.39 -10.29
N ASP A 49 14.89 1.49 -9.57
CA ASP A 49 14.46 0.18 -10.09
C ASP A 49 13.11 0.24 -10.83
N VAL A 50 12.31 1.26 -10.55
CA VAL A 50 10.99 1.51 -11.15
C VAL A 50 10.13 0.24 -11.25
N PRO A 51 9.87 -0.48 -10.14
CA PRO A 51 9.06 -1.70 -10.17
C PRO A 51 7.59 -1.41 -10.48
N TYR A 52 7.13 -0.18 -10.29
CA TYR A 52 5.82 0.33 -10.67
C TYR A 52 5.90 1.85 -10.89
N ILE A 53 4.92 2.40 -11.59
CA ILE A 53 4.82 3.84 -11.85
C ILE A 53 3.58 4.37 -11.13
N PRO A 54 3.73 5.15 -10.03
CA PRO A 54 2.59 5.76 -9.37
C PRO A 54 2.01 6.86 -10.26
N MET A 55 0.73 6.72 -10.60
CA MET A 55 0.02 7.67 -11.48
C MET A 55 -0.67 8.80 -10.70
N GLY A 56 -0.79 8.67 -9.39
CA GLY A 56 -1.48 9.61 -8.51
C GLY A 56 -2.58 8.96 -7.70
N GLU A 57 -3.39 9.79 -7.06
CA GLU A 57 -4.54 9.38 -6.27
C GLU A 57 -5.83 9.89 -6.93
N TYR A 58 -6.92 9.17 -6.74
CA TYR A 58 -8.23 9.61 -7.20
C TYR A 58 -9.31 9.28 -6.16
N TRP A 59 -10.35 10.10 -6.15
CA TRP A 59 -11.52 9.86 -5.32
C TRP A 59 -12.53 9.04 -6.10
N GLN A 60 -12.80 7.84 -5.62
CA GLN A 60 -13.83 6.99 -6.20
C GLN A 60 -15.18 7.26 -5.53
N SER A 61 -16.16 7.68 -6.32
CA SER A 61 -17.52 7.85 -5.83
C SER A 61 -18.16 6.50 -5.55
N THR A 62 -18.82 6.38 -4.41
CA THR A 62 -19.56 5.19 -4.01
C THR A 62 -21.05 5.51 -4.00
N ALA A 63 -21.85 4.65 -4.64
CA ALA A 63 -23.30 4.74 -4.63
C ALA A 63 -23.91 3.59 -3.83
N TYR A 64 -24.85 3.91 -2.94
CA TYR A 64 -25.63 2.94 -2.20
C TYR A 64 -27.06 3.43 -2.01
N ARG A 65 -27.94 2.53 -1.60
CA ARG A 65 -29.37 2.86 -1.41
C ARG A 65 -29.53 3.87 -0.28
N LYS A 66 -30.43 4.84 -0.45
CA LYS A 66 -30.70 5.90 0.53
C LYS A 66 -31.26 5.41 1.87
N ASP A 67 -31.81 4.17 1.89
CA ASP A 67 -32.33 3.52 3.09
C ASP A 67 -31.27 2.75 3.89
N LEU A 68 -29.99 2.79 3.45
CA LEU A 68 -28.86 2.26 4.21
C LEU A 68 -28.25 3.36 5.07
N VAL A 69 -27.99 3.04 6.33
CA VAL A 69 -27.35 3.91 7.31
C VAL A 69 -26.10 3.24 7.86
N ASP A 70 -25.26 4.03 8.51
CA ASP A 70 -24.00 3.58 9.11
C ASP A 70 -23.01 2.97 8.06
N VAL A 71 -23.07 3.47 6.82
CA VAL A 71 -22.10 3.08 5.78
C VAL A 71 -20.77 3.74 6.06
N LEU A 72 -19.74 2.94 6.29
CA LEU A 72 -18.40 3.43 6.57
C LEU A 72 -17.69 3.91 5.29
N PRO A 73 -17.15 5.13 5.29
CA PRO A 73 -16.34 5.59 4.17
C PRO A 73 -14.98 4.87 4.15
N GLY A 74 -14.48 4.53 2.97
CA GLY A 74 -13.19 3.88 2.84
C GLY A 74 -12.89 3.45 1.41
N CYS A 75 -11.69 2.97 1.19
CA CYS A 75 -11.25 2.47 -0.12
C CYS A 75 -11.80 1.06 -0.44
N PHE A 76 -12.37 0.39 0.54
CA PHE A 76 -13.03 -0.91 0.39
C PHE A 76 -14.45 -0.85 0.92
N ALA A 77 -15.34 -1.64 0.33
CA ALA A 77 -16.70 -1.82 0.86
C ALA A 77 -16.65 -2.61 2.17
N VAL A 78 -16.95 -1.93 3.28
CA VAL A 78 -17.03 -2.54 4.60
C VAL A 78 -18.48 -2.56 5.03
N PHE A 79 -19.02 -3.75 5.25
CA PHE A 79 -20.44 -3.96 5.57
C PHE A 79 -20.72 -4.05 7.08
N TYR A 80 -19.70 -3.91 7.91
CA TYR A 80 -19.84 -3.96 9.35
C TYR A 80 -20.70 -2.80 9.85
N GLY A 81 -21.76 -3.11 10.58
CA GLY A 81 -22.67 -2.10 11.13
C GLY A 81 -23.68 -1.51 10.15
N VAL A 82 -23.58 -1.80 8.84
CA VAL A 82 -24.55 -1.31 7.85
C VAL A 82 -25.94 -1.91 8.12
N ARG A 83 -26.96 -1.06 8.20
CA ARG A 83 -28.34 -1.47 8.43
C ARG A 83 -29.32 -0.64 7.61
N ARG A 84 -30.54 -1.11 7.50
CA ARG A 84 -31.63 -0.31 6.94
C ARG A 84 -32.20 0.65 7.98
N ALA A 85 -32.46 1.83 7.53
CA ALA A 85 -33.14 2.84 8.34
C ALA A 85 -34.57 2.41 8.67
#